data_035c45262e8a4e964a25aad1b1e1ba92
#
_entry.id   035c45262e8a4e964a25aad1b1e1ba92
#
_cell.length_a   1.000
_cell.length_b   1.000
_cell.length_c   1.000
_cell.angle_alpha   90.00
_cell.angle_beta   90.00
_cell.angle_gamma   90.00
#
_symmetry.space_group_name_H-M   'P 1'
#
loop_
_entity.id
_entity.type
_entity.pdbx_description
1 polymer ?
#
loop_
_entity_poly.entity_id
_entity_poly.type
_entity_poly.pdbx_seq_one_letter_code
_entity_poly.pdbx_strand_id
1 'polypeptide(L)'
;MNLIGLRIKNIRKEKQLTLKDVAQGIISVPYLANIENGIKVASLETLIHIARRLEIPEEVLLMSEDEENRALLKELDEIFKLLVCSNPKEIESRLKKIAENVELQHESPAVELIFYCLQVAFYYKTWKFSRAEEVEAKYLKNAEKRVENAFPPQLLSYYYYGQAVKHSHATCNYQLAVEYWEKCVALTDNKNFLTVFHVCICINYICQSIYEPALGHIQQAWDLIKDEEQERFVSILYFYGYIYFQIGFIGEAKYRFKQAQKYFSKYPEAKKIYYFVVQLKMAEIENIEGNETLFYEKITCLYKEIMAYKTTNISFNNNDYLVITELMVIFAEKGFVEEATSLMGLMNTVVERVQELNYFMEYTEILLLYQQDEQVSYEKKMIQLLKKINASNDPALIERVKKHASKHFAKSTKYKMAYDILS
;
A
#
# COMPACT_ATOMS: atom_id res chain seq x y z
N MET A 1 24.74 0.34 -19.54
CA MET A 1 24.28 -1.06 -19.67
C MET A 1 23.14 -1.12 -20.66
N ASN A 2 23.05 -2.14 -21.49
CA ASN A 2 22.12 -2.10 -22.62
C ASN A 2 20.74 -2.67 -22.26
N LEU A 3 19.76 -1.81 -22.02
CA LEU A 3 18.36 -2.19 -21.79
C LEU A 3 17.70 -2.80 -23.04
N ILE A 4 18.29 -2.64 -24.22
CA ILE A 4 17.83 -3.25 -25.48
C ILE A 4 17.74 -4.78 -25.35
N GLY A 5 18.69 -5.41 -24.65
CA GLY A 5 18.63 -6.86 -24.40
C GLY A 5 17.38 -7.30 -23.62
N LEU A 6 16.90 -6.49 -22.68
CA LEU A 6 15.67 -6.75 -21.96
C LEU A 6 14.45 -6.62 -22.88
N ARG A 7 14.42 -5.61 -23.74
CA ARG A 7 13.38 -5.42 -24.76
C ARG A 7 13.32 -6.61 -25.72
N ILE A 8 14.47 -7.06 -26.24
CA ILE A 8 14.57 -8.27 -27.09
C ILE A 8 13.93 -9.47 -26.38
N LYS A 9 14.28 -9.68 -25.11
CA LYS A 9 13.77 -10.78 -24.30
C LYS A 9 12.25 -10.72 -24.09
N ASN A 10 11.71 -9.52 -23.82
CA ASN A 10 10.28 -9.31 -23.64
C ASN A 10 9.52 -9.61 -24.93
N ILE A 11 9.94 -9.02 -26.06
CA ILE A 11 9.32 -9.24 -27.37
C ILE A 11 9.39 -10.73 -27.77
N ARG A 12 10.57 -11.36 -27.61
CA ARG A 12 10.73 -12.79 -27.91
C ARG A 12 9.75 -13.65 -27.12
N LYS A 13 9.61 -13.38 -25.81
CA LYS A 13 8.68 -14.13 -24.95
C LYS A 13 7.21 -13.86 -25.29
N GLU A 14 6.87 -12.63 -25.62
CA GLU A 14 5.53 -12.27 -26.08
C GLU A 14 5.14 -13.04 -27.36
N LYS A 15 6.08 -13.18 -28.28
CA LYS A 15 5.92 -13.99 -29.49
C LYS A 15 6.08 -15.51 -29.26
N GLN A 16 6.30 -15.95 -28.02
CA GLN A 16 6.50 -17.35 -27.61
C GLN A 16 7.69 -18.03 -28.31
N LEU A 17 8.70 -17.27 -28.75
CA LEU A 17 9.89 -17.79 -29.40
C LEU A 17 10.94 -18.26 -28.38
N THR A 18 11.66 -19.34 -28.74
CA THR A 18 12.82 -19.80 -27.96
C THR A 18 14.07 -18.97 -28.29
N LEU A 19 15.10 -19.05 -27.43
CA LEU A 19 16.40 -18.44 -27.74
C LEU A 19 16.99 -18.99 -29.05
N LYS A 20 16.75 -20.28 -29.35
CA LYS A 20 17.21 -20.94 -30.58
C LYS A 20 16.55 -20.34 -31.82
N ASP A 21 15.24 -20.12 -31.76
CA ASP A 21 14.47 -19.58 -32.90
C ASP A 21 14.98 -18.20 -33.31
N VAL A 22 15.35 -17.36 -32.34
CA VAL A 22 15.85 -16.01 -32.60
C VAL A 22 17.33 -16.01 -32.99
N ALA A 23 18.16 -16.86 -32.35
CA ALA A 23 19.60 -16.85 -32.58
C ALA A 23 20.03 -17.55 -33.87
N GLN A 24 19.24 -18.53 -34.37
CA GLN A 24 19.63 -19.42 -35.49
C GLN A 24 20.01 -18.66 -36.77
N GLY A 25 21.24 -18.89 -37.23
CA GLY A 25 21.77 -18.23 -38.44
C GLY A 25 22.25 -16.80 -38.25
N ILE A 26 22.13 -16.24 -37.01
CA ILE A 26 22.56 -14.86 -36.70
C ILE A 26 23.75 -14.92 -35.70
N ILE A 27 23.54 -15.54 -34.54
CA ILE A 27 24.52 -15.60 -33.47
C ILE A 27 24.35 -16.95 -32.68
N SER A 28 25.28 -17.24 -31.80
CA SER A 28 25.14 -18.42 -30.92
C SER A 28 24.03 -18.18 -29.87
N VAL A 29 23.32 -19.25 -29.48
CA VAL A 29 22.30 -19.20 -28.42
C VAL A 29 22.85 -18.63 -27.10
N PRO A 30 24.04 -19.02 -26.61
CA PRO A 30 24.62 -18.40 -25.41
C PRO A 30 24.93 -16.91 -25.59
N TYR A 31 25.31 -16.47 -26.79
CA TYR A 31 25.57 -15.07 -27.04
C TYR A 31 24.27 -14.23 -27.00
N LEU A 32 23.18 -14.71 -27.61
CA LEU A 32 21.86 -14.08 -27.48
C LEU A 32 21.40 -14.03 -26.01
N ALA A 33 21.58 -15.12 -25.26
CA ALA A 33 21.27 -15.13 -23.82
C ALA A 33 22.07 -14.08 -23.05
N ASN A 34 23.33 -13.86 -23.39
CA ASN A 34 24.16 -12.81 -22.79
C ASN A 34 23.70 -11.39 -23.17
N ILE A 35 23.23 -11.18 -24.43
CA ILE A 35 22.62 -9.93 -24.85
C ILE A 35 21.33 -9.67 -24.07
N GLU A 36 20.41 -10.64 -24.09
CA GLU A 36 19.13 -10.53 -23.35
C GLU A 36 19.34 -10.32 -21.85
N ASN A 37 20.48 -10.76 -21.37
CA ASN A 37 20.89 -10.64 -19.98
C ASN A 37 21.67 -9.34 -19.71
N GLY A 38 21.91 -8.48 -20.70
CA GLY A 38 22.66 -7.24 -20.56
C GLY A 38 24.16 -7.43 -20.28
N ILE A 39 24.66 -8.66 -20.39
CA ILE A 39 26.09 -8.99 -20.17
C ILE A 39 26.93 -8.58 -21.39
N LYS A 40 26.33 -8.65 -22.57
CA LYS A 40 26.97 -8.29 -23.85
C LYS A 40 26.13 -7.29 -24.59
N VAL A 41 26.81 -6.39 -25.29
CA VAL A 41 26.20 -5.43 -26.22
C VAL A 41 26.21 -6.05 -27.61
N ALA A 42 25.07 -6.03 -28.31
CA ALA A 42 25.00 -6.47 -29.70
C ALA A 42 25.50 -5.36 -30.63
N SER A 43 26.14 -5.76 -31.74
CA SER A 43 26.44 -4.81 -32.80
C SER A 43 25.15 -4.36 -33.50
N LEU A 44 25.22 -3.20 -34.19
CA LEU A 44 24.10 -2.66 -34.98
C LEU A 44 23.57 -3.70 -35.98
N GLU A 45 24.47 -4.36 -36.70
CA GLU A 45 24.12 -5.41 -37.66
C GLU A 45 23.41 -6.58 -37.01
N THR A 46 23.87 -7.01 -35.81
CA THR A 46 23.22 -8.08 -35.04
C THR A 46 21.81 -7.67 -34.63
N LEU A 47 21.60 -6.41 -34.19
CA LEU A 47 20.28 -5.90 -33.80
C LEU A 47 19.31 -5.87 -35.00
N ILE A 48 19.79 -5.47 -36.19
CA ILE A 48 18.99 -5.49 -37.43
C ILE A 48 18.52 -6.92 -37.73
N HIS A 49 19.42 -7.89 -37.69
CA HIS A 49 19.06 -9.30 -37.95
C HIS A 49 18.09 -9.85 -36.90
N ILE A 50 18.26 -9.48 -35.63
CA ILE A 50 17.35 -9.88 -34.54
C ILE A 50 15.97 -9.22 -34.75
N ALA A 51 15.90 -7.93 -35.11
CA ALA A 51 14.65 -7.24 -35.40
C ALA A 51 13.84 -7.93 -36.51
N ARG A 52 14.53 -8.25 -37.64
CA ARG A 52 13.93 -9.00 -38.75
C ARG A 52 13.42 -10.38 -38.32
N ARG A 53 14.19 -11.11 -37.52
CA ARG A 53 13.80 -12.41 -37.01
C ARG A 53 12.62 -12.31 -36.03
N LEU A 54 12.53 -11.25 -35.28
CA LEU A 54 11.41 -10.96 -34.39
C LEU A 54 10.20 -10.34 -35.14
N GLU A 55 10.33 -10.08 -36.46
CA GLU A 55 9.31 -9.42 -37.28
C GLU A 55 8.82 -8.11 -36.64
N ILE A 56 9.75 -7.26 -36.29
CA ILE A 56 9.54 -5.90 -35.78
C ILE A 56 10.33 -4.89 -36.61
N PRO A 57 9.91 -3.60 -36.62
CA PRO A 57 10.69 -2.53 -37.25
C PRO A 57 12.09 -2.45 -36.62
N GLU A 58 13.10 -2.18 -37.42
CA GLU A 58 14.50 -2.11 -36.98
C GLU A 58 14.68 -1.01 -35.93
N GLU A 59 13.98 0.09 -36.08
CA GLU A 59 13.98 1.28 -35.20
C GLU A 59 13.70 0.90 -33.76
N VAL A 60 12.86 -0.10 -33.52
CA VAL A 60 12.52 -0.58 -32.16
C VAL A 60 13.75 -1.05 -31.38
N LEU A 61 14.78 -1.58 -32.06
CA LEU A 61 16.01 -2.04 -31.43
C LEU A 61 17.20 -1.09 -31.65
N LEU A 62 17.08 -0.11 -32.53
CA LEU A 62 18.18 0.77 -32.94
C LEU A 62 18.15 2.14 -32.25
N MET A 63 17.10 2.48 -31.51
CA MET A 63 17.02 3.77 -30.84
C MET A 63 18.19 3.97 -29.87
N SER A 64 18.85 5.11 -30.01
CA SER A 64 19.92 5.54 -29.11
C SER A 64 19.32 6.23 -27.86
N GLU A 65 20.03 6.15 -26.74
CA GLU A 65 19.68 6.91 -25.53
C GLU A 65 19.75 8.44 -25.76
N ASP A 66 20.47 8.89 -26.82
CA ASP A 66 20.60 10.31 -27.19
C ASP A 66 19.34 10.86 -27.87
N GLU A 67 18.45 10.02 -28.37
CA GLU A 67 17.18 10.39 -29.03
C GLU A 67 15.98 10.32 -28.04
N GLU A 68 16.22 10.39 -26.75
CA GLU A 68 15.18 10.34 -25.76
C GLU A 68 14.15 11.46 -25.92
N ASN A 69 12.88 11.08 -25.83
CA ASN A 69 11.76 12.01 -25.85
C ASN A 69 11.71 12.79 -24.53
N ARG A 70 12.40 13.93 -24.47
CA ARG A 70 12.52 14.78 -23.28
C ARG A 70 11.15 15.27 -22.76
N ALA A 71 10.18 15.47 -23.66
CA ALA A 71 8.84 15.88 -23.27
C ALA A 71 8.11 14.76 -22.55
N LEU A 72 8.23 13.52 -23.03
CA LEU A 72 7.65 12.35 -22.40
C LEU A 72 8.33 12.05 -21.05
N LEU A 73 9.65 12.12 -20.97
CA LEU A 73 10.38 11.97 -19.70
C LEU A 73 9.91 12.99 -18.65
N LYS A 74 9.75 14.26 -19.05
CA LYS A 74 9.22 15.28 -18.14
C LYS A 74 7.80 14.97 -17.69
N GLU A 75 6.94 14.47 -18.56
CA GLU A 75 5.58 14.05 -18.20
C GLU A 75 5.59 12.86 -17.22
N LEU A 76 6.47 11.87 -17.44
CA LEU A 76 6.64 10.73 -16.53
C LEU A 76 7.15 11.17 -15.14
N ASP A 77 8.06 12.14 -15.10
CA ASP A 77 8.56 12.75 -13.86
C ASP A 77 7.44 13.47 -13.09
N GLU A 78 6.59 14.22 -13.79
CA GLU A 78 5.42 14.87 -13.19
C GLU A 78 4.41 13.81 -12.65
N ILE A 79 4.19 12.73 -13.39
CA ILE A 79 3.37 11.60 -12.91
C ILE A 79 3.97 11.01 -11.64
N PHE A 80 5.30 10.84 -11.57
CA PHE A 80 5.97 10.34 -10.36
C PHE A 80 5.78 11.27 -9.17
N LYS A 81 5.93 12.59 -9.36
CA LYS A 81 5.67 13.59 -8.31
C LYS A 81 4.25 13.50 -7.79
N LEU A 82 3.27 13.39 -8.69
CA LEU A 82 1.87 13.18 -8.32
C LEU A 82 1.67 11.85 -7.60
N LEU A 83 2.34 10.79 -8.05
CA LEU A 83 2.25 9.47 -7.44
C LEU A 83 2.76 9.48 -6.00
N VAL A 84 3.88 10.15 -5.74
CA VAL A 84 4.44 10.33 -4.39
C VAL A 84 3.54 11.25 -3.56
N CYS A 85 3.06 12.37 -4.12
CA CYS A 85 2.37 13.43 -3.40
C CYS A 85 0.84 13.33 -3.34
N SER A 86 0.21 12.36 -4.04
CA SER A 86 -1.21 11.96 -3.97
C SER A 86 -2.27 12.74 -4.75
N ASN A 87 -2.46 12.41 -6.03
CA ASN A 87 -3.74 12.60 -6.70
C ASN A 87 -4.07 11.44 -7.65
N PRO A 88 -4.73 10.35 -7.18
CA PRO A 88 -4.95 9.13 -7.97
C PRO A 88 -5.72 9.33 -9.27
N LYS A 89 -6.71 10.24 -9.30
CA LYS A 89 -7.56 10.45 -10.48
C LYS A 89 -6.79 11.10 -11.63
N GLU A 90 -5.95 12.07 -11.34
CA GLU A 90 -5.13 12.74 -12.33
C GLU A 90 -4.08 11.79 -12.92
N ILE A 91 -3.47 10.95 -12.09
CA ILE A 91 -2.47 9.96 -12.52
C ILE A 91 -3.08 8.96 -13.51
N GLU A 92 -4.26 8.42 -13.22
CA GLU A 92 -4.91 7.44 -14.11
C GLU A 92 -5.17 8.03 -15.50
N SER A 93 -5.67 9.26 -15.57
CA SER A 93 -5.95 9.92 -16.84
C SER A 93 -4.68 10.19 -17.66
N ARG A 94 -3.57 10.61 -17.00
CA ARG A 94 -2.28 10.85 -17.66
C ARG A 94 -1.65 9.57 -18.18
N LEU A 95 -1.59 8.52 -17.34
CA LEU A 95 -1.08 7.20 -17.77
C LEU A 95 -1.87 6.63 -18.94
N LYS A 96 -3.19 6.76 -18.92
CA LYS A 96 -4.06 6.31 -20.01
C LYS A 96 -3.78 7.11 -21.29
N LYS A 97 -3.65 8.43 -21.19
CA LYS A 97 -3.34 9.28 -22.34
C LYS A 97 -2.00 8.92 -22.99
N ILE A 98 -0.96 8.61 -22.19
CA ILE A 98 0.32 8.14 -22.72
C ILE A 98 0.13 6.79 -23.42
N ALA A 99 -0.55 5.82 -22.80
CA ALA A 99 -0.78 4.50 -23.39
C ALA A 99 -1.56 4.54 -24.71
N GLU A 100 -2.44 5.52 -24.90
CA GLU A 100 -3.28 5.67 -26.11
C GLU A 100 -2.58 6.45 -27.23
N ASN A 101 -1.66 7.37 -26.90
CA ASN A 101 -1.09 8.31 -27.89
C ASN A 101 0.40 8.11 -28.16
N VAL A 102 1.09 7.29 -27.38
CA VAL A 102 2.53 7.04 -27.51
C VAL A 102 2.77 5.57 -27.79
N GLU A 103 3.44 5.28 -28.90
CA GLU A 103 3.93 3.94 -29.20
C GLU A 103 5.22 3.67 -28.39
N LEU A 104 5.07 3.24 -27.15
CA LEU A 104 6.18 3.07 -26.18
C LEU A 104 7.31 2.17 -26.71
N GLN A 105 7.01 1.24 -27.62
CA GLN A 105 8.03 0.40 -28.26
C GLN A 105 8.99 1.21 -29.17
N HIS A 106 8.58 2.41 -29.59
CA HIS A 106 9.39 3.33 -30.39
C HIS A 106 10.12 4.38 -29.54
N GLU A 107 9.99 4.30 -28.21
CA GLU A 107 10.73 5.12 -27.26
C GLU A 107 11.98 4.38 -26.75
N SER A 108 12.90 5.07 -26.09
CA SER A 108 14.05 4.39 -25.49
C SER A 108 13.61 3.32 -24.48
N PRO A 109 14.34 2.20 -24.34
CA PRO A 109 13.98 1.16 -23.38
C PRO A 109 13.88 1.66 -21.94
N ALA A 110 14.61 2.72 -21.58
CA ALA A 110 14.53 3.34 -20.26
C ALA A 110 13.17 4.04 -20.06
N VAL A 111 12.72 4.83 -21.03
CA VAL A 111 11.42 5.52 -21.01
C VAL A 111 10.28 4.52 -20.92
N GLU A 112 10.32 3.47 -21.72
CA GLU A 112 9.34 2.38 -21.68
C GLU A 112 9.25 1.74 -20.28
N LEU A 113 10.40 1.42 -19.66
CA LEU A 113 10.44 0.82 -18.33
C LEU A 113 9.96 1.78 -17.25
N ILE A 114 10.30 3.09 -17.31
CA ILE A 114 9.79 4.10 -16.39
C ILE A 114 8.26 4.10 -16.42
N PHE A 115 7.67 4.13 -17.62
CA PHE A 115 6.22 4.10 -17.77
C PHE A 115 5.60 2.88 -17.07
N TYR A 116 6.12 1.67 -17.31
CA TYR A 116 5.59 0.47 -16.67
C TYR A 116 5.83 0.45 -15.16
N CYS A 117 6.97 0.95 -14.66
CA CYS A 117 7.19 1.11 -13.22
C CYS A 117 6.14 2.03 -12.57
N LEU A 118 5.84 3.16 -13.20
CA LEU A 118 4.83 4.11 -12.71
C LEU A 118 3.42 3.51 -12.76
N GLN A 119 3.09 2.79 -13.83
CA GLN A 119 1.80 2.12 -13.99
C GLN A 119 1.59 1.04 -12.94
N VAL A 120 2.59 0.21 -12.68
CA VAL A 120 2.58 -0.83 -11.64
C VAL A 120 2.44 -0.20 -10.26
N ALA A 121 3.25 0.83 -9.95
CA ALA A 121 3.18 1.54 -8.68
C ALA A 121 1.79 2.18 -8.46
N PHE A 122 1.21 2.79 -9.49
CA PHE A 122 -0.15 3.33 -9.44
C PHE A 122 -1.19 2.25 -9.15
N TYR A 123 -1.11 1.09 -9.82
CA TYR A 123 -2.07 0.01 -9.61
C TYR A 123 -1.96 -0.59 -8.21
N TYR A 124 -0.74 -0.81 -7.67
CA TYR A 124 -0.57 -1.25 -6.29
C TYR A 124 -1.10 -0.21 -5.29
N LYS A 125 -0.80 1.08 -5.50
CA LYS A 125 -1.26 2.17 -4.63
C LYS A 125 -2.79 2.32 -4.62
N THR A 126 -3.46 1.98 -5.73
CA THR A 126 -4.92 2.05 -5.89
C THR A 126 -5.63 0.71 -5.72
N TRP A 127 -4.93 -0.29 -5.19
CA TRP A 127 -5.43 -1.64 -4.88
C TRP A 127 -5.98 -2.41 -6.08
N LYS A 128 -5.51 -2.08 -7.27
CA LYS A 128 -5.79 -2.80 -8.52
C LYS A 128 -4.77 -3.93 -8.73
N PHE A 129 -4.64 -4.82 -7.77
CA PHE A 129 -3.53 -5.79 -7.66
C PHE A 129 -3.40 -6.69 -8.88
N SER A 130 -4.48 -7.28 -9.37
CA SER A 130 -4.44 -8.16 -10.54
C SER A 130 -3.89 -7.44 -11.79
N ARG A 131 -4.22 -6.15 -11.97
CA ARG A 131 -3.67 -5.36 -13.08
C ARG A 131 -2.19 -5.05 -12.89
N ALA A 132 -1.77 -4.78 -11.64
CA ALA A 132 -0.37 -4.56 -11.32
C ALA A 132 0.47 -5.79 -11.64
N GLU A 133 0.02 -6.96 -11.19
CA GLU A 133 0.69 -8.26 -11.42
C GLU A 133 0.77 -8.62 -12.92
N GLU A 134 -0.28 -8.34 -13.70
CA GLU A 134 -0.27 -8.55 -15.14
C GLU A 134 0.81 -7.71 -15.82
N VAL A 135 0.86 -6.40 -15.56
CA VAL A 135 1.86 -5.49 -16.12
C VAL A 135 3.28 -5.86 -15.65
N GLU A 136 3.45 -6.15 -14.36
CA GLU A 136 4.73 -6.56 -13.78
C GLU A 136 5.25 -7.85 -14.42
N ALA A 137 4.39 -8.87 -14.53
CA ALA A 137 4.74 -10.16 -15.13
C ALA A 137 5.15 -10.02 -16.62
N LYS A 138 4.48 -9.13 -17.35
CA LYS A 138 4.74 -8.91 -18.78
C LYS A 138 6.02 -8.12 -19.01
N TYR A 139 6.24 -7.02 -18.29
CA TYR A 139 7.28 -6.06 -18.63
C TYR A 139 8.44 -5.98 -17.64
N LEU A 140 8.22 -6.20 -16.33
CA LEU A 140 9.22 -5.99 -15.30
C LEU A 140 9.84 -7.27 -14.72
N LYS A 141 9.15 -8.41 -14.76
CA LYS A 141 9.63 -9.69 -14.18
C LYS A 141 11.03 -10.11 -14.66
N ASN A 142 11.36 -9.82 -15.91
CA ASN A 142 12.67 -10.14 -16.46
C ASN A 142 13.77 -9.16 -16.00
N ALA A 143 13.37 -8.01 -15.43
CA ALA A 143 14.28 -6.99 -14.92
C ALA A 143 14.68 -7.23 -13.46
N GLU A 144 13.82 -7.84 -12.65
CA GLU A 144 13.99 -7.99 -11.18
C GLU A 144 15.37 -8.49 -10.74
N LYS A 145 15.93 -9.49 -11.43
CA LYS A 145 17.21 -10.10 -11.04
C LYS A 145 18.45 -9.22 -11.28
N ARG A 146 18.27 -8.01 -11.83
CA ARG A 146 19.38 -7.20 -12.36
C ARG A 146 19.26 -5.73 -12.12
N VAL A 147 18.19 -5.30 -11.49
CA VAL A 147 17.83 -3.90 -11.30
C VAL A 147 19.04 -3.10 -10.82
N GLU A 148 19.71 -3.56 -9.77
CA GLU A 148 20.82 -2.82 -9.15
C GLU A 148 22.05 -2.65 -10.05
N ASN A 149 22.28 -3.57 -10.98
CA ASN A 149 23.44 -3.54 -11.86
C ASN A 149 23.14 -3.06 -13.29
N ALA A 150 21.86 -2.98 -13.64
CA ALA A 150 21.39 -2.76 -15.00
C ALA A 150 20.73 -1.40 -15.22
N PHE A 151 20.15 -0.82 -14.19
CA PHE A 151 19.35 0.37 -14.34
C PHE A 151 20.16 1.64 -14.03
N PRO A 152 20.02 2.70 -14.82
CA PRO A 152 20.53 4.00 -14.45
C PRO A 152 19.87 4.48 -13.15
N PRO A 153 20.55 5.32 -12.34
CA PRO A 153 20.05 5.77 -11.02
C PRO A 153 18.62 6.36 -11.10
N GLN A 154 18.27 7.05 -12.17
CA GLN A 154 16.96 7.63 -12.38
C GLN A 154 15.87 6.53 -12.43
N LEU A 155 16.12 5.45 -13.18
CA LEU A 155 15.18 4.34 -13.31
C LEU A 155 15.04 3.55 -12.00
N LEU A 156 16.11 3.47 -11.19
CA LEU A 156 16.09 2.79 -9.89
C LEU A 156 15.07 3.42 -8.93
N SER A 157 14.93 4.74 -8.91
CA SER A 157 13.98 5.41 -8.02
C SER A 157 12.53 5.03 -8.32
N TYR A 158 12.14 4.95 -9.59
CA TYR A 158 10.79 4.53 -10.00
C TYR A 158 10.53 3.06 -9.66
N TYR A 159 11.53 2.20 -9.91
CA TYR A 159 11.43 0.78 -9.61
C TYR A 159 11.33 0.52 -8.11
N TYR A 160 12.23 1.09 -7.29
CA TYR A 160 12.22 0.90 -5.84
C TYR A 160 10.93 1.43 -5.20
N TYR A 161 10.44 2.57 -5.68
CA TYR A 161 9.14 3.08 -5.26
C TYR A 161 8.01 2.09 -5.55
N GLY A 162 7.97 1.52 -6.76
CA GLY A 162 7.00 0.50 -7.14
C GLY A 162 7.05 -0.74 -6.25
N GLN A 163 8.27 -1.25 -5.95
CA GLN A 163 8.47 -2.39 -5.05
C GLN A 163 8.09 -2.05 -3.61
N ALA A 164 8.45 -0.87 -3.11
CA ALA A 164 8.07 -0.43 -1.78
C ALA A 164 6.54 -0.38 -1.61
N VAL A 165 5.83 0.19 -2.59
CA VAL A 165 4.35 0.24 -2.60
C VAL A 165 3.74 -1.17 -2.69
N LYS A 166 4.29 -2.05 -3.55
CA LYS A 166 3.86 -3.45 -3.67
C LYS A 166 3.93 -4.17 -2.33
N HIS A 167 5.09 -4.09 -1.67
CA HIS A 167 5.30 -4.81 -0.42
C HIS A 167 4.55 -4.20 0.76
N SER A 168 4.27 -2.89 0.73
CA SER A 168 3.42 -2.24 1.73
C SER A 168 1.93 -2.60 1.59
N HIS A 169 1.40 -2.77 0.36
CA HIS A 169 -0.05 -2.84 0.14
C HIS A 169 -0.55 -4.19 -0.37
N ALA A 170 0.24 -4.93 -1.16
CA ALA A 170 -0.22 -6.16 -1.78
C ALA A 170 0.31 -7.42 -1.08
N THR A 171 1.60 -7.48 -0.78
CA THR A 171 2.19 -8.66 -0.13
C THR A 171 2.24 -8.55 1.39
N CYS A 172 2.01 -7.34 1.92
CA CYS A 172 2.14 -7.01 3.36
C CYS A 172 3.47 -7.50 3.97
N ASN A 173 4.53 -7.57 3.14
CA ASN A 173 5.88 -7.85 3.61
C ASN A 173 6.54 -6.53 4.02
N TYR A 174 6.15 -6.04 5.20
CA TYR A 174 6.53 -4.72 5.69
C TYR A 174 8.03 -4.55 5.90
N GLN A 175 8.75 -5.62 6.25
CA GLN A 175 10.20 -5.59 6.37
C GLN A 175 10.85 -5.28 5.01
N LEU A 176 10.46 -5.99 3.97
CA LEU A 176 10.98 -5.77 2.61
C LEU A 176 10.51 -4.41 2.05
N ALA A 177 9.32 -3.96 2.41
CA ALA A 177 8.85 -2.62 2.07
C ALA A 177 9.77 -1.54 2.65
N VAL A 178 10.16 -1.65 3.94
CA VAL A 178 11.10 -0.72 4.59
C VAL A 178 12.43 -0.69 3.83
N GLU A 179 13.00 -1.83 3.47
CA GLU A 179 14.26 -1.91 2.71
C GLU A 179 14.17 -1.14 1.37
N TYR A 180 13.06 -1.27 0.65
CA TYR A 180 12.86 -0.54 -0.60
C TYR A 180 12.59 0.96 -0.38
N TRP A 181 11.88 1.34 0.69
CA TRP A 181 11.71 2.75 1.04
C TRP A 181 13.03 3.42 1.44
N GLU A 182 13.91 2.72 2.17
CA GLU A 182 15.26 3.21 2.50
C GLU A 182 16.11 3.41 1.24
N LYS A 183 16.01 2.51 0.25
CA LYS A 183 16.63 2.70 -1.06
C LYS A 183 16.08 3.94 -1.78
N CYS A 184 14.78 4.23 -1.66
CA CYS A 184 14.20 5.46 -2.21
C CYS A 184 14.75 6.70 -1.51
N VAL A 185 14.88 6.68 -0.17
CA VAL A 185 15.49 7.76 0.61
C VAL A 185 16.92 8.04 0.15
N ALA A 186 17.71 7.00 -0.09
CA ALA A 186 19.10 7.12 -0.52
C ALA A 186 19.29 7.72 -1.92
N LEU A 187 18.23 7.73 -2.75
CA LEU A 187 18.29 8.21 -4.14
C LEU A 187 17.75 9.63 -4.36
N THR A 188 17.35 10.35 -3.31
CA THR A 188 16.75 11.67 -3.46
C THR A 188 17.18 12.65 -2.38
N ASP A 189 17.38 13.91 -2.79
CA ASP A 189 17.57 15.06 -1.89
C ASP A 189 16.30 15.93 -1.80
N ASN A 190 15.23 15.53 -2.50
CA ASN A 190 13.98 16.27 -2.51
C ASN A 190 13.27 16.15 -1.16
N LYS A 191 13.21 17.23 -0.37
CA LYS A 191 12.60 17.29 0.96
C LYS A 191 11.17 16.73 0.98
N ASN A 192 10.37 17.01 -0.05
CA ASN A 192 9.00 16.54 -0.13
C ASN A 192 8.93 15.02 -0.28
N PHE A 193 9.81 14.44 -1.08
CA PHE A 193 9.88 12.99 -1.26
C PHE A 193 10.41 12.33 0.01
N LEU A 194 11.49 12.85 0.59
CA LEU A 194 12.05 12.37 1.85
C LEU A 194 11.01 12.35 2.96
N THR A 195 10.22 13.43 3.10
CA THR A 195 9.13 13.49 4.09
C THR A 195 8.12 12.36 3.88
N VAL A 196 7.67 12.13 2.63
CA VAL A 196 6.72 11.06 2.32
C VAL A 196 7.33 9.68 2.58
N PHE A 197 8.57 9.46 2.17
CA PHE A 197 9.24 8.17 2.33
C PHE A 197 9.45 7.82 3.81
N HIS A 198 9.86 8.78 4.64
CA HIS A 198 9.95 8.57 6.09
C HIS A 198 8.58 8.28 6.73
N VAL A 199 7.51 8.95 6.30
CA VAL A 199 6.15 8.62 6.74
C VAL A 199 5.77 7.19 6.32
N CYS A 200 6.08 6.77 5.08
CA CYS A 200 5.82 5.41 4.62
C CYS A 200 6.60 4.36 5.42
N ILE A 201 7.88 4.61 5.71
CA ILE A 201 8.69 3.73 6.58
C ILE A 201 8.07 3.63 7.97
N CYS A 202 7.69 4.77 8.56
CA CYS A 202 7.00 4.82 9.85
C CYS A 202 5.75 3.94 9.85
N ILE A 203 4.89 4.05 8.82
CA ILE A 203 3.67 3.24 8.68
C ILE A 203 4.02 1.74 8.63
N ASN A 204 5.03 1.35 7.84
CA ASN A 204 5.43 -0.05 7.73
C ASN A 204 5.99 -0.61 9.05
N TYR A 205 6.68 0.18 9.87
CA TYR A 205 7.07 -0.21 11.23
C TYR A 205 5.87 -0.31 12.17
N ILE A 206 4.90 0.62 12.07
CA ILE A 206 3.65 0.55 12.84
C ILE A 206 2.88 -0.74 12.53
N CYS A 207 2.78 -1.13 11.26
CA CYS A 207 2.14 -2.39 10.86
C CYS A 207 2.83 -3.63 11.43
N GLN A 208 4.12 -3.54 11.80
CA GLN A 208 4.87 -4.59 12.48
C GLN A 208 4.83 -4.46 14.01
N SER A 209 4.14 -3.44 14.55
CA SER A 209 4.14 -3.08 15.98
C SER A 209 5.55 -2.74 16.52
N ILE A 210 6.44 -2.22 15.67
CA ILE A 210 7.81 -1.81 15.99
C ILE A 210 7.83 -0.28 16.12
N TYR A 211 7.59 0.23 17.32
CA TYR A 211 7.30 1.66 17.53
C TYR A 211 8.54 2.56 17.67
N GLU A 212 9.68 2.04 18.16
CA GLU A 212 10.90 2.84 18.36
C GLU A 212 11.49 3.34 17.02
N PRO A 213 11.76 2.48 16.01
CA PRO A 213 12.17 2.96 14.68
C PRO A 213 11.09 3.82 14.00
N ALA A 214 9.79 3.48 14.17
CA ALA A 214 8.70 4.29 13.66
C ALA A 214 8.77 5.74 14.17
N LEU A 215 9.04 5.92 15.49
CA LEU A 215 9.20 7.23 16.10
C LEU A 215 10.41 7.97 15.52
N GLY A 216 11.53 7.27 15.26
CA GLY A 216 12.72 7.85 14.62
C GLY A 216 12.42 8.42 13.23
N HIS A 217 11.71 7.65 12.40
CA HIS A 217 11.35 8.08 11.03
C HIS A 217 10.32 9.21 11.01
N ILE A 218 9.32 9.19 11.90
CA ILE A 218 8.36 10.30 11.95
C ILE A 218 9.01 11.58 12.46
N GLN A 219 10.02 11.49 13.33
CA GLN A 219 10.86 12.64 13.74
C GLN A 219 11.65 13.21 12.56
N GLN A 220 12.26 12.37 11.74
CA GLN A 220 12.97 12.82 10.53
C GLN A 220 12.01 13.52 9.56
N ALA A 221 10.81 12.96 9.34
CA ALA A 221 9.80 13.61 8.52
C ALA A 221 9.38 14.99 9.08
N TRP A 222 9.23 15.11 10.40
CA TRP A 222 8.94 16.37 11.07
C TRP A 222 10.05 17.39 10.87
N ASP A 223 11.31 17.01 11.08
CA ASP A 223 12.47 17.90 10.99
C ASP A 223 12.67 18.47 9.58
N LEU A 224 12.25 17.75 8.55
CA LEU A 224 12.30 18.22 7.16
C LEU A 224 11.34 19.37 6.86
N ILE A 225 10.17 19.43 7.54
CA ILE A 225 9.09 20.37 7.20
C ILE A 225 8.65 21.28 8.35
N LYS A 226 9.20 21.16 9.56
CA LYS A 226 8.76 21.90 10.76
C LYS A 226 8.72 23.42 10.61
N ASP A 227 9.56 23.96 9.74
CA ASP A 227 9.65 25.40 9.47
C ASP A 227 8.74 25.85 8.30
N GLU A 228 8.05 24.91 7.66
CA GLU A 228 7.20 25.12 6.48
C GLU A 228 5.83 24.54 6.75
N GLU A 229 4.87 25.30 7.28
CA GLU A 229 3.51 24.80 7.50
C GLU A 229 2.92 24.22 6.21
N GLN A 230 2.73 22.92 6.18
CA GLN A 230 2.22 22.15 5.03
C GLN A 230 1.06 21.24 5.45
N GLU A 231 0.27 20.83 4.46
CA GLU A 231 -0.83 19.87 4.65
C GLU A 231 -0.36 18.57 5.35
N ARG A 232 0.88 18.14 5.11
CA ARG A 232 1.49 16.93 5.69
C ARG A 232 1.70 17.00 7.21
N PHE A 233 1.64 18.18 7.82
CA PHE A 233 1.64 18.28 9.28
C PHE A 233 0.55 17.43 9.92
N VAL A 234 -0.62 17.36 9.29
CA VAL A 234 -1.74 16.59 9.82
C VAL A 234 -1.39 15.10 9.90
N SER A 235 -0.79 14.55 8.84
CA SER A 235 -0.38 13.14 8.81
C SER A 235 0.72 12.84 9.84
N ILE A 236 1.73 13.68 9.91
CA ILE A 236 2.85 13.50 10.85
C ILE A 236 2.36 13.58 12.30
N LEU A 237 1.53 14.59 12.63
CA LEU A 237 0.96 14.72 13.97
C LEU A 237 0.05 13.56 14.33
N TYR A 238 -0.71 13.03 13.35
CA TYR A 238 -1.51 11.83 13.54
C TYR A 238 -0.64 10.62 13.87
N PHE A 239 0.42 10.34 13.09
CA PHE A 239 1.29 9.18 13.35
C PHE A 239 2.09 9.32 14.64
N TYR A 240 2.54 10.53 15.00
CA TYR A 240 3.09 10.77 16.35
C TYR A 240 2.08 10.41 17.44
N GLY A 241 0.86 10.94 17.33
CA GLY A 241 -0.21 10.64 18.28
C GLY A 241 -0.51 9.15 18.35
N TYR A 242 -0.55 8.47 17.21
CA TYR A 242 -0.79 7.03 17.12
C TYR A 242 0.31 6.22 17.81
N ILE A 243 1.58 6.51 17.53
CA ILE A 243 2.71 5.81 18.16
C ILE A 243 2.68 6.02 19.68
N TYR A 244 2.54 7.27 20.16
CA TYR A 244 2.45 7.55 21.59
C TYR A 244 1.27 6.85 22.25
N PHE A 245 0.14 6.75 21.54
CA PHE A 245 -1.03 6.00 22.02
C PHE A 245 -0.70 4.51 22.21
N GLN A 246 -0.04 3.88 21.22
CA GLN A 246 0.31 2.47 21.26
C GLN A 246 1.33 2.11 22.36
N ILE A 247 2.27 3.01 22.64
CA ILE A 247 3.27 2.81 23.70
C ILE A 247 2.80 3.31 25.08
N GLY A 248 1.55 3.76 25.20
CA GLY A 248 0.92 4.13 26.47
C GLY A 248 1.18 5.56 26.95
N PHE A 249 1.81 6.41 26.16
CA PHE A 249 2.01 7.84 26.48
C PHE A 249 0.75 8.66 26.10
N ILE A 250 -0.35 8.39 26.80
CA ILE A 250 -1.70 8.89 26.46
C ILE A 250 -1.77 10.43 26.46
N GLY A 251 -1.09 11.11 27.37
CA GLY A 251 -1.05 12.58 27.41
C GLY A 251 -0.42 13.20 26.16
N GLU A 252 0.71 12.64 25.68
CA GLU A 252 1.37 13.06 24.45
C GLU A 252 0.51 12.71 23.23
N ALA A 253 -0.07 11.53 23.18
CA ALA A 253 -1.00 11.14 22.12
C ALA A 253 -2.14 12.15 21.99
N LYS A 254 -2.81 12.47 23.11
CA LYS A 254 -3.89 13.46 23.17
C LYS A 254 -3.45 14.83 22.69
N TYR A 255 -2.24 15.26 23.08
CA TYR A 255 -1.67 16.53 22.64
C TYR A 255 -1.47 16.56 21.12
N ARG A 256 -0.86 15.51 20.52
CA ARG A 256 -0.59 15.43 19.09
C ARG A 256 -1.88 15.40 18.28
N PHE A 257 -2.90 14.63 18.69
CA PHE A 257 -4.20 14.62 18.02
C PHE A 257 -4.90 15.98 18.07
N LYS A 258 -4.84 16.69 19.21
CA LYS A 258 -5.36 18.07 19.32
C LYS A 258 -4.61 19.03 18.39
N GLN A 259 -3.29 18.87 18.23
CA GLN A 259 -2.55 19.67 17.25
C GLN A 259 -2.99 19.37 15.82
N ALA A 260 -3.16 18.11 15.45
CA ALA A 260 -3.68 17.73 14.12
C ALA A 260 -5.06 18.37 13.84
N GLN A 261 -5.96 18.35 14.83
CA GLN A 261 -7.30 18.96 14.70
C GLN A 261 -7.25 20.46 14.40
N LYS A 262 -6.27 21.21 14.94
CA LYS A 262 -6.12 22.65 14.67
C LYS A 262 -5.89 22.95 13.18
N TYR A 263 -5.25 22.01 12.47
CA TYR A 263 -4.94 22.18 11.05
C TYR A 263 -6.07 21.74 10.11
N PHE A 264 -7.13 21.12 10.61
CA PHE A 264 -8.25 20.66 9.75
C PHE A 264 -8.98 21.79 9.02
N SER A 265 -9.10 22.97 9.63
CA SER A 265 -9.69 24.14 8.98
C SER A 265 -8.80 24.74 7.89
N LYS A 266 -7.48 24.63 8.07
CA LYS A 266 -6.48 25.14 7.12
C LYS A 266 -6.25 24.18 5.94
N TYR A 267 -6.36 22.86 6.17
CA TYR A 267 -6.08 21.80 5.19
C TYR A 267 -7.27 20.85 5.03
N PRO A 268 -8.29 21.23 4.22
CA PRO A 268 -9.51 20.43 4.03
C PRO A 268 -9.25 19.04 3.45
N GLU A 269 -8.24 18.88 2.56
CA GLU A 269 -7.93 17.56 1.98
C GLU A 269 -7.31 16.62 3.02
N ALA A 270 -6.40 17.11 3.85
CA ALA A 270 -5.88 16.33 4.98
C ALA A 270 -6.98 16.02 6.00
N LYS A 271 -7.93 16.95 6.23
CA LYS A 271 -9.11 16.70 7.06
C LYS A 271 -9.91 15.50 6.52
N LYS A 272 -10.17 15.44 5.21
CA LYS A 272 -10.90 14.31 4.61
C LYS A 272 -10.21 12.96 4.89
N ILE A 273 -8.89 12.93 4.98
CA ILE A 273 -8.13 11.70 5.18
C ILE A 273 -8.03 11.31 6.66
N TYR A 274 -7.84 12.28 7.55
CA TYR A 274 -7.45 12.01 8.94
C TYR A 274 -8.52 12.33 9.99
N TYR A 275 -9.63 12.96 9.61
CA TYR A 275 -10.64 13.40 10.57
C TYR A 275 -11.21 12.25 11.40
N PHE A 276 -11.74 11.24 10.76
CA PHE A 276 -12.40 10.13 11.45
C PHE A 276 -11.42 9.32 12.32
N VAL A 277 -10.20 9.05 11.83
CA VAL A 277 -9.21 8.32 12.64
C VAL A 277 -8.77 9.12 13.87
N VAL A 278 -8.61 10.43 13.77
CA VAL A 278 -8.28 11.30 14.91
C VAL A 278 -9.44 11.34 15.91
N GLN A 279 -10.69 11.46 15.44
CA GLN A 279 -11.87 11.47 16.33
C GLN A 279 -12.02 10.14 17.06
N LEU A 280 -11.82 9.00 16.38
CA LEU A 280 -11.87 7.68 17.00
C LEU A 280 -10.79 7.56 18.09
N LYS A 281 -9.54 7.89 17.80
CA LYS A 281 -8.45 7.83 18.80
C LYS A 281 -8.68 8.76 19.98
N MET A 282 -9.25 9.94 19.74
CA MET A 282 -9.66 10.84 20.82
C MET A 282 -10.81 10.26 21.69
N ALA A 283 -11.73 9.49 21.10
CA ALA A 283 -12.75 8.77 21.86
C ALA A 283 -12.14 7.63 22.69
N GLU A 284 -11.24 6.81 22.10
CA GLU A 284 -10.54 5.74 22.82
C GLU A 284 -9.73 6.28 24.01
N ILE A 285 -9.11 7.46 23.88
CA ILE A 285 -8.41 8.13 24.99
C ILE A 285 -9.37 8.45 26.13
N GLU A 286 -10.58 8.97 25.85
CA GLU A 286 -11.57 9.22 26.91
C GLU A 286 -11.97 7.91 27.64
N ASN A 287 -12.08 6.80 26.91
CA ASN A 287 -12.35 5.50 27.53
C ASN A 287 -11.20 5.05 28.46
N ILE A 288 -9.95 5.25 28.06
CA ILE A 288 -8.75 4.92 28.87
C ILE A 288 -8.68 5.82 30.11
N GLU A 289 -9.05 7.09 29.99
CA GLU A 289 -9.10 8.07 31.09
C GLU A 289 -10.30 7.82 32.04
N GLY A 290 -11.17 6.84 31.76
CA GLY A 290 -12.34 6.52 32.58
C GLY A 290 -13.56 7.40 32.31
N ASN A 291 -13.54 8.23 31.28
CA ASN A 291 -14.66 9.13 30.90
C ASN A 291 -15.68 8.39 30.01
N GLU A 292 -16.32 7.36 30.54
CA GLU A 292 -17.17 6.43 29.78
C GLU A 292 -18.32 7.15 29.05
N THR A 293 -18.98 8.10 29.71
CA THR A 293 -20.06 8.89 29.09
C THR A 293 -19.58 9.65 27.86
N LEU A 294 -18.45 10.33 27.98
CA LEU A 294 -17.88 11.11 26.87
C LEU A 294 -17.38 10.21 25.73
N PHE A 295 -16.86 9.02 26.06
CA PHE A 295 -16.53 8.01 25.06
C PHE A 295 -17.75 7.63 24.21
N TYR A 296 -18.88 7.27 24.87
CA TYR A 296 -20.10 6.90 24.16
C TYR A 296 -20.67 8.05 23.33
N GLU A 297 -20.65 9.27 23.85
CA GLU A 297 -21.08 10.46 23.10
C GLU A 297 -20.24 10.62 21.80
N LYS A 298 -18.91 10.52 21.91
CA LYS A 298 -18.00 10.69 20.77
C LYS A 298 -18.16 9.60 19.72
N ILE A 299 -18.22 8.31 20.09
CA ILE A 299 -18.40 7.22 19.12
C ILE A 299 -19.78 7.25 18.46
N THR A 300 -20.84 7.67 19.19
CA THR A 300 -22.17 7.83 18.62
C THR A 300 -22.23 9.02 17.65
N CYS A 301 -21.56 10.11 17.97
CA CYS A 301 -21.45 11.26 17.07
C CYS A 301 -20.72 10.85 15.78
N LEU A 302 -19.57 10.16 15.93
CA LEU A 302 -18.77 9.67 14.81
C LEU A 302 -19.56 8.71 13.91
N TYR A 303 -20.34 7.81 14.50
CA TYR A 303 -21.25 6.94 13.76
C TYR A 303 -22.27 7.73 12.93
N LYS A 304 -22.92 8.72 13.54
CA LYS A 304 -23.90 9.58 12.83
C LYS A 304 -23.28 10.34 11.67
N GLU A 305 -22.07 10.85 11.85
CA GLU A 305 -21.32 11.52 10.78
C GLU A 305 -20.98 10.57 9.62
N ILE A 306 -20.51 9.36 9.92
CA ILE A 306 -20.21 8.32 8.91
C ILE A 306 -21.50 7.95 8.14
N MET A 307 -22.61 7.74 8.82
CA MET A 307 -23.89 7.41 8.19
C MET A 307 -24.43 8.57 7.33
N ALA A 308 -24.20 9.82 7.75
CA ALA A 308 -24.53 11.00 6.94
C ALA A 308 -23.66 11.10 5.68
N TYR A 309 -22.37 10.73 5.75
CA TYR A 309 -21.49 10.68 4.58
C TYR A 309 -22.01 9.71 3.49
N LYS A 310 -22.57 8.56 3.88
CA LYS A 310 -23.21 7.61 2.95
C LYS A 310 -24.26 8.26 2.07
N THR A 311 -25.04 9.20 2.61
CA THR A 311 -26.15 9.86 1.89
C THR A 311 -25.67 10.91 0.88
N THR A 312 -24.40 11.36 0.96
CA THR A 312 -23.86 12.46 0.14
C THR A 312 -23.08 12.01 -1.10
N ASN A 313 -23.05 10.70 -1.44
CA ASN A 313 -22.25 10.14 -2.52
C ASN A 313 -20.72 10.42 -2.43
N ILE A 314 -20.22 10.77 -1.24
CA ILE A 314 -18.80 10.94 -0.99
C ILE A 314 -18.19 9.54 -0.83
N SER A 315 -17.13 9.24 -1.58
CA SER A 315 -16.41 7.97 -1.43
C SER A 315 -15.54 7.99 -0.17
N PHE A 316 -15.66 6.96 0.66
CA PHE A 316 -14.76 6.71 1.77
C PHE A 316 -13.33 6.42 1.28
N ASN A 317 -12.35 6.90 2.03
CA ASN A 317 -10.94 6.55 1.84
C ASN A 317 -10.55 5.34 2.72
N ASN A 318 -9.31 4.87 2.56
CA ASN A 318 -8.84 3.68 3.29
C ASN A 318 -8.86 3.86 4.82
N ASN A 319 -8.54 5.06 5.32
CA ASN A 319 -8.57 5.34 6.75
C ASN A 319 -10.01 5.32 7.29
N ASP A 320 -10.99 5.78 6.48
CA ASP A 320 -12.40 5.74 6.86
C ASP A 320 -12.88 4.30 7.03
N TYR A 321 -12.45 3.38 6.14
CA TYR A 321 -12.78 1.96 6.29
C TYR A 321 -12.18 1.35 7.55
N LEU A 322 -10.95 1.72 7.93
CA LEU A 322 -10.36 1.29 9.21
C LEU A 322 -11.20 1.78 10.40
N VAL A 323 -11.66 3.04 10.37
CA VAL A 323 -12.52 3.57 11.43
C VAL A 323 -13.86 2.87 11.48
N ILE A 324 -14.47 2.58 10.33
CA ILE A 324 -15.74 1.87 10.23
C ILE A 324 -15.59 0.47 10.83
N THR A 325 -14.51 -0.26 10.51
CA THR A 325 -14.27 -1.60 11.08
C THR A 325 -14.06 -1.57 12.59
N GLU A 326 -13.28 -0.63 13.10
CA GLU A 326 -13.07 -0.47 14.54
C GLU A 326 -14.37 -0.12 15.28
N LEU A 327 -15.14 0.85 14.79
CA LEU A 327 -16.43 1.22 15.37
C LEU A 327 -17.42 0.05 15.35
N MET A 328 -17.46 -0.71 14.27
CA MET A 328 -18.31 -1.88 14.11
C MET A 328 -18.02 -2.91 15.21
N VAL A 329 -16.73 -3.21 15.46
CA VAL A 329 -16.31 -4.11 16.53
C VAL A 329 -16.64 -3.52 17.92
N ILE A 330 -16.35 -2.24 18.16
CA ILE A 330 -16.66 -1.56 19.43
C ILE A 330 -18.17 -1.64 19.74
N PHE A 331 -19.02 -1.32 18.77
CA PHE A 331 -20.47 -1.38 18.95
C PHE A 331 -20.95 -2.82 19.21
N ALA A 332 -20.43 -3.81 18.49
CA ALA A 332 -20.78 -5.22 18.74
C ALA A 332 -20.34 -5.69 20.12
N GLU A 333 -19.13 -5.33 20.59
CA GLU A 333 -18.66 -5.66 21.94
C GLU A 333 -19.49 -5.02 23.05
N LYS A 334 -20.03 -3.84 22.79
CA LYS A 334 -20.83 -3.06 23.76
C LYS A 334 -22.34 -3.32 23.66
N GLY A 335 -22.79 -4.17 22.74
CA GLY A 335 -24.20 -4.56 22.58
C GLY A 335 -25.04 -3.59 21.75
N PHE A 336 -24.45 -2.64 21.03
CA PHE A 336 -25.13 -1.76 20.08
C PHE A 336 -25.32 -2.48 18.74
N VAL A 337 -26.27 -3.42 18.71
CA VAL A 337 -26.47 -4.37 17.60
C VAL A 337 -26.87 -3.66 16.31
N GLU A 338 -27.75 -2.66 16.39
CA GLU A 338 -28.27 -1.93 15.22
C GLU A 338 -27.16 -1.12 14.53
N GLU A 339 -26.34 -0.42 15.32
CA GLU A 339 -25.22 0.39 14.81
C GLU A 339 -24.15 -0.51 14.17
N ALA A 340 -23.77 -1.60 14.86
CA ALA A 340 -22.81 -2.56 14.32
C ALA A 340 -23.29 -3.15 13.00
N THR A 341 -24.56 -3.59 12.92
CA THR A 341 -25.16 -4.15 11.69
C THR A 341 -25.22 -3.13 10.57
N SER A 342 -25.55 -1.88 10.88
CA SER A 342 -25.59 -0.79 9.89
C SER A 342 -24.20 -0.52 9.29
N LEU A 343 -23.14 -0.52 10.12
CA LEU A 343 -21.76 -0.37 9.66
C LEU A 343 -21.29 -1.59 8.83
N MET A 344 -21.67 -2.81 9.24
CA MET A 344 -21.42 -4.02 8.42
C MET A 344 -22.02 -3.89 7.01
N GLY A 345 -23.23 -3.34 6.91
CA GLY A 345 -23.87 -3.07 5.62
C GLY A 345 -23.08 -2.10 4.71
N LEU A 346 -22.32 -1.17 5.28
CA LEU A 346 -21.40 -0.30 4.53
C LEU A 346 -20.20 -1.08 4.01
N MET A 347 -19.70 -2.02 4.78
CA MET A 347 -18.48 -2.78 4.46
C MET A 347 -18.70 -3.87 3.41
N ASN A 348 -19.90 -4.40 3.25
CA ASN A 348 -20.20 -5.51 2.32
C ASN A 348 -19.80 -5.23 0.85
N THR A 349 -19.77 -3.97 0.44
CA THR A 349 -19.35 -3.57 -0.92
C THR A 349 -17.83 -3.46 -1.09
N VAL A 350 -17.06 -3.53 0.00
CA VAL A 350 -15.61 -3.29 0.04
C VAL A 350 -14.83 -4.56 0.40
N VAL A 351 -15.44 -5.44 1.18
CA VAL A 351 -14.83 -6.66 1.74
C VAL A 351 -14.20 -7.56 0.67
N GLU A 352 -14.78 -7.64 -0.53
CA GLU A 352 -14.21 -8.43 -1.63
C GLU A 352 -12.82 -7.96 -2.10
N ARG A 353 -12.41 -6.73 -1.69
CA ARG A 353 -11.16 -6.11 -2.14
C ARG A 353 -9.98 -6.29 -1.19
N VAL A 354 -10.24 -6.54 0.10
CA VAL A 354 -9.20 -6.58 1.14
C VAL A 354 -9.45 -7.71 2.12
N GLN A 355 -8.60 -8.73 2.07
CA GLN A 355 -8.73 -9.94 2.89
C GLN A 355 -8.78 -9.64 4.40
N GLU A 356 -8.01 -8.64 4.88
CA GLU A 356 -7.98 -8.26 6.29
C GLU A 356 -9.36 -7.81 6.80
N LEU A 357 -10.13 -7.09 5.99
CA LEU A 357 -11.47 -6.63 6.36
C LEU A 357 -12.42 -7.81 6.61
N ASN A 358 -12.19 -8.97 5.99
CA ASN A 358 -12.98 -10.17 6.23
C ASN A 358 -12.87 -10.67 7.66
N TYR A 359 -11.68 -10.57 8.28
CA TYR A 359 -11.50 -10.98 9.67
C TYR A 359 -12.27 -10.09 10.64
N PHE A 360 -12.29 -8.78 10.41
CA PHE A 360 -13.09 -7.84 11.19
C PHE A 360 -14.59 -8.12 11.04
N MET A 361 -15.06 -8.34 9.82
CA MET A 361 -16.48 -8.67 9.54
C MET A 361 -16.89 -9.94 10.25
N GLU A 362 -16.11 -11.02 10.09
CA GLU A 362 -16.40 -12.29 10.72
C GLU A 362 -16.37 -12.21 12.25
N TYR A 363 -15.39 -11.49 12.81
CA TYR A 363 -15.34 -11.28 14.26
C TYR A 363 -16.56 -10.50 14.76
N THR A 364 -16.99 -9.46 14.05
CA THR A 364 -18.20 -8.72 14.38
C THR A 364 -19.44 -9.59 14.32
N GLU A 365 -19.61 -10.42 13.28
CA GLU A 365 -20.73 -11.39 13.23
C GLU A 365 -20.75 -12.31 14.45
N ILE A 366 -19.58 -12.80 14.86
CA ILE A 366 -19.46 -13.67 16.03
C ILE A 366 -19.88 -12.92 17.32
N LEU A 367 -19.45 -11.66 17.47
CA LEU A 367 -19.86 -10.84 18.61
C LEU A 367 -21.37 -10.59 18.65
N LEU A 368 -22.00 -10.37 17.49
CA LEU A 368 -23.45 -10.20 17.39
C LEU A 368 -24.21 -11.46 17.80
N LEU A 369 -23.73 -12.67 17.46
CA LEU A 369 -24.29 -13.93 17.95
C LEU A 369 -24.20 -14.04 19.48
N TYR A 370 -23.08 -13.58 20.05
CA TYR A 370 -22.92 -13.54 21.51
C TYR A 370 -23.96 -12.62 22.18
N GLN A 371 -24.22 -11.45 21.60
CA GLN A 371 -25.23 -10.51 22.11
C GLN A 371 -26.67 -11.03 21.97
N GLN A 372 -26.92 -11.89 20.98
CA GLN A 372 -28.21 -12.53 20.75
C GLN A 372 -28.43 -13.83 21.57
N ASP A 373 -27.50 -14.14 22.48
CA ASP A 373 -27.50 -15.35 23.33
C ASP A 373 -27.41 -16.69 22.57
N GLU A 374 -26.93 -16.64 21.31
CA GLU A 374 -26.69 -17.82 20.46
C GLU A 374 -25.34 -18.49 20.78
N GLN A 375 -25.19 -18.99 22.01
CA GLN A 375 -23.89 -19.48 22.51
C GLN A 375 -23.29 -20.62 21.68
N VAL A 376 -24.10 -21.56 21.18
CA VAL A 376 -23.60 -22.69 20.37
C VAL A 376 -23.04 -22.21 19.01
N SER A 377 -23.76 -21.30 18.36
CA SER A 377 -23.33 -20.69 17.09
C SER A 377 -22.08 -19.85 17.30
N TYR A 378 -22.04 -19.06 18.36
CA TYR A 378 -20.90 -18.26 18.78
C TYR A 378 -19.64 -19.11 18.95
N GLU A 379 -19.69 -20.15 19.82
CA GLU A 379 -18.51 -20.99 20.08
C GLU A 379 -17.99 -21.69 18.83
N LYS A 380 -18.91 -22.23 17.99
CA LYS A 380 -18.54 -22.90 16.75
C LYS A 380 -17.81 -21.95 15.79
N LYS A 381 -18.36 -20.75 15.55
CA LYS A 381 -17.74 -19.76 14.66
C LYS A 381 -16.45 -19.18 15.26
N MET A 382 -16.40 -18.94 16.56
CA MET A 382 -15.19 -18.46 17.24
C MET A 382 -14.03 -19.46 17.12
N ILE A 383 -14.27 -20.75 17.29
CA ILE A 383 -13.26 -21.79 17.10
C ILE A 383 -12.78 -21.84 15.64
N GLN A 384 -13.67 -21.61 14.67
CA GLN A 384 -13.30 -21.54 13.26
C GLN A 384 -12.41 -20.30 12.96
N LEU A 385 -12.78 -19.15 13.53
CA LEU A 385 -11.97 -17.93 13.40
C LEU A 385 -10.58 -18.09 14.02
N LEU A 386 -10.49 -18.65 15.23
CA LEU A 386 -9.22 -18.87 15.93
C LEU A 386 -8.23 -19.76 15.15
N LYS A 387 -8.72 -20.69 14.31
CA LYS A 387 -7.84 -21.53 13.47
C LYS A 387 -7.15 -20.76 12.35
N LYS A 388 -7.73 -19.66 11.90
CA LYS A 388 -7.26 -18.90 10.74
C LYS A 388 -6.78 -17.48 11.06
N ILE A 389 -7.13 -16.94 12.24
CA ILE A 389 -6.84 -15.53 12.58
C ILE A 389 -5.33 -15.24 12.63
N ASN A 390 -4.50 -16.24 12.92
CA ASN A 390 -3.04 -16.08 12.91
C ASN A 390 -2.47 -15.78 11.50
N ALA A 391 -3.27 -15.95 10.44
CA ALA A 391 -2.91 -15.54 9.08
C ALA A 391 -3.24 -14.06 8.78
N SER A 392 -3.90 -13.36 9.72
CA SER A 392 -4.08 -11.91 9.65
C SER A 392 -2.75 -11.19 9.82
N ASN A 393 -2.60 -10.08 9.12
CA ASN A 393 -1.45 -9.17 9.25
C ASN A 393 -1.68 -8.09 10.33
N ASP A 394 -2.78 -8.19 11.10
CA ASP A 394 -3.13 -7.27 12.18
C ASP A 394 -2.93 -7.93 13.56
N PRO A 395 -1.78 -7.69 14.23
CA PRO A 395 -1.50 -8.27 15.55
C PRO A 395 -2.51 -7.82 16.63
N ALA A 396 -3.03 -6.60 16.54
CA ALA A 396 -3.98 -6.06 17.51
C ALA A 396 -5.33 -6.79 17.40
N LEU A 397 -5.80 -7.08 16.20
CA LEU A 397 -6.99 -7.87 15.96
C LEU A 397 -6.81 -9.31 16.48
N ILE A 398 -5.66 -9.94 16.19
CA ILE A 398 -5.35 -11.28 16.68
C ILE A 398 -5.43 -11.34 18.22
N GLU A 399 -4.77 -10.41 18.89
CA GLU A 399 -4.78 -10.34 20.36
C GLU A 399 -6.19 -10.10 20.89
N ARG A 400 -6.95 -9.19 20.30
CA ARG A 400 -8.33 -8.86 20.69
C ARG A 400 -9.25 -10.07 20.60
N VAL A 401 -9.20 -10.81 19.47
CA VAL A 401 -9.99 -12.02 19.24
C VAL A 401 -9.61 -13.10 20.27
N LYS A 402 -8.31 -13.37 20.45
CA LYS A 402 -7.81 -14.36 21.41
C LYS A 402 -8.21 -14.03 22.83
N LYS A 403 -8.04 -12.78 23.26
CA LYS A 403 -8.40 -12.31 24.60
C LYS A 403 -9.90 -12.43 24.89
N HIS A 404 -10.73 -12.04 23.90
CA HIS A 404 -12.19 -12.17 24.03
C HIS A 404 -12.63 -13.64 24.11
N ALA A 405 -12.12 -14.50 23.21
CA ALA A 405 -12.42 -15.93 23.20
C ALA A 405 -11.97 -16.62 24.50
N SER A 406 -10.75 -16.38 24.97
CA SER A 406 -10.23 -16.94 26.23
C SER A 406 -11.11 -16.55 27.42
N LYS A 407 -11.51 -15.28 27.52
CA LYS A 407 -12.40 -14.78 28.58
C LYS A 407 -13.75 -15.47 28.54
N HIS A 408 -14.32 -15.70 27.35
CA HIS A 408 -15.60 -16.43 27.22
C HIS A 408 -15.46 -17.90 27.65
N PHE A 409 -14.46 -18.63 27.14
CA PHE A 409 -14.26 -20.04 27.48
C PHE A 409 -13.90 -20.25 28.93
N ALA A 410 -13.20 -19.32 29.57
CA ALA A 410 -12.96 -19.33 31.02
C ALA A 410 -14.27 -19.20 31.80
N LYS A 411 -15.16 -18.27 31.41
CA LYS A 411 -16.51 -18.12 32.04
C LYS A 411 -17.38 -19.35 31.87
N SER A 412 -17.23 -20.04 30.70
CA SER A 412 -17.96 -21.28 30.40
C SER A 412 -17.31 -22.54 30.99
N THR A 413 -16.39 -22.39 31.97
CA THR A 413 -15.66 -23.47 32.65
C THR A 413 -14.76 -24.34 31.75
N LYS A 414 -14.49 -23.91 30.54
CA LYS A 414 -13.60 -24.57 29.56
C LYS A 414 -12.15 -24.08 29.71
N TYR A 415 -11.59 -24.20 30.90
CA TYR A 415 -10.29 -23.59 31.28
C TYR A 415 -9.11 -24.02 30.42
N LYS A 416 -9.06 -25.29 30.01
CA LYS A 416 -7.99 -25.77 29.12
C LYS A 416 -8.00 -25.04 27.77
N MET A 417 -9.18 -24.93 27.18
CA MET A 417 -9.34 -24.22 25.91
C MET A 417 -9.00 -22.73 26.05
N ALA A 418 -9.42 -22.09 27.13
CA ALA A 418 -9.11 -20.71 27.44
C ALA A 418 -7.59 -20.47 27.57
N TYR A 419 -6.85 -21.41 28.14
CA TYR A 419 -5.40 -21.36 28.27
C TYR A 419 -4.71 -21.58 26.92
N ASP A 420 -5.10 -22.64 26.17
CA ASP A 420 -4.49 -23.02 24.89
C ASP A 420 -4.65 -21.92 23.82
N ILE A 421 -5.64 -21.02 23.93
CA ILE A 421 -5.85 -19.88 23.04
C ILE A 421 -4.80 -18.77 23.25
N LEU A 422 -4.33 -18.57 24.48
CA LEU A 422 -3.37 -17.52 24.83
C LEU A 422 -1.92 -17.99 24.78
N SER A 423 -1.69 -19.30 24.85
CA SER A 423 -0.37 -19.90 24.66
C SER A 423 0.00 -19.98 23.17
#